data_2a18decca93849ce2ca0b884e3be6c0e
#
_entry.id   2a18decca93849ce2ca0b884e3be6c0e
#
_cell.length_a   1.000
_cell.length_b   1.000
_cell.length_c   1.000
_cell.angle_alpha   90.00
_cell.angle_beta   90.00
_cell.angle_gamma   90.00
#
_symmetry.space_group_name_H-M   'P 1'
#
loop_
_entity.id
_entity.type
_entity.pdbx_description
1 polymer ?
#
loop_
_entity_poly.entity_id
_entity_poly.type
_entity_poly.pdbx_seq_one_letter_code
_entity_poly.pdbx_strand_id
1 'polypeptide(L)'
;QTAHKMKAQRGPLPADEGTEADNARIARYVAKYTINPAKVAGIDDYVGSLESGKMADIVLWEPEFFGIKPKYVIKGGFPVHSEMGEANGSLMTCEPVMQRSRMGAVGKAKHALSTTFVSEAAYENDIGNELGLESRVRPVTGTRDVGKSDMRHNDHAPDDIDIDPQTFEVKVDGEHVTCE
;
A
#
# COMPACT_ATOMS: atom_id res chain seq x y z
N GLN A 1 -11.42 -6.20 6.14
CA GLN A 1 -12.28 -7.40 6.31
C GLN A 1 -11.47 -8.65 6.66
N THR A 2 -10.40 -8.98 5.92
CA THR A 2 -9.58 -10.18 6.19
C THR A 2 -8.92 -10.10 7.56
N ALA A 3 -8.38 -8.96 7.96
CA ALA A 3 -7.79 -8.78 9.30
C ALA A 3 -8.83 -9.05 10.40
N HIS A 4 -10.04 -8.50 10.25
CA HIS A 4 -11.12 -8.74 11.19
C HIS A 4 -11.52 -10.23 11.28
N LYS A 5 -11.65 -10.90 10.15
CA LYS A 5 -11.93 -12.35 10.13
C LYS A 5 -10.84 -13.14 10.85
N MET A 6 -9.58 -12.81 10.61
CA MET A 6 -8.46 -13.49 11.29
C MET A 6 -8.46 -13.24 12.80
N LYS A 7 -8.79 -12.02 13.25
CA LYS A 7 -8.95 -11.75 14.69
C LYS A 7 -10.08 -12.61 15.29
N ALA A 8 -11.23 -12.66 14.61
CA ALA A 8 -12.38 -13.45 15.08
C ALA A 8 -12.10 -14.96 15.13
N GLN A 9 -11.35 -15.49 14.17
CA GLN A 9 -11.06 -16.93 14.07
C GLN A 9 -9.85 -17.37 14.91
N ARG A 10 -8.82 -16.54 15.04
CA ARG A 10 -7.53 -16.92 15.64
C ARG A 10 -7.15 -16.10 16.88
N GLY A 11 -8.01 -15.17 17.31
CA GLY A 11 -7.73 -14.29 18.45
C GLY A 11 -6.72 -13.16 18.13
N PRO A 12 -6.31 -12.43 19.17
CA PRO A 12 -5.32 -11.36 19.04
C PRO A 12 -3.93 -11.90 18.66
N LEU A 13 -3.09 -11.06 18.09
CA LEU A 13 -1.67 -11.35 17.97
C LEU A 13 -0.97 -11.11 19.33
N PRO A 14 0.19 -11.73 19.57
CA PRO A 14 0.89 -11.58 20.86
C PRO A 14 1.14 -10.11 21.26
N ALA A 15 1.42 -9.24 20.31
CA ALA A 15 1.65 -7.81 20.59
C ALA A 15 0.38 -7.03 20.96
N ASP A 16 -0.81 -7.56 20.64
CA ASP A 16 -2.11 -6.96 20.95
C ASP A 16 -2.86 -7.74 22.05
N GLU A 17 -2.20 -8.73 22.66
CA GLU A 17 -2.82 -9.58 23.69
C GLU A 17 -3.21 -8.77 24.92
N GLY A 18 -4.41 -9.00 25.43
CA GLY A 18 -4.96 -8.26 26.58
C GLY A 18 -5.48 -6.85 26.24
N THR A 19 -5.52 -6.48 24.97
CA THR A 19 -6.09 -5.21 24.50
C THR A 19 -7.28 -5.44 23.57
N GLU A 20 -8.09 -4.39 23.38
CA GLU A 20 -9.14 -4.37 22.33
C GLU A 20 -8.57 -4.08 20.94
N ALA A 21 -7.30 -3.67 20.85
CA ALA A 21 -6.63 -3.31 19.61
C ALA A 21 -6.33 -4.52 18.72
N ASP A 22 -6.00 -4.24 17.46
CA ASP A 22 -5.48 -5.21 16.49
C ASP A 22 -4.38 -4.54 15.62
N ASN A 23 -3.59 -3.67 16.25
CA ASN A 23 -2.64 -2.81 15.57
C ASN A 23 -1.51 -3.60 14.91
N ALA A 24 -1.01 -4.65 15.53
CA ALA A 24 0.03 -5.49 14.95
C ALA A 24 -0.45 -6.19 13.68
N ARG A 25 -1.68 -6.71 13.68
CA ARG A 25 -2.27 -7.33 12.49
C ARG A 25 -2.53 -6.31 11.38
N ILE A 26 -3.06 -5.13 11.74
CA ILE A 26 -3.27 -4.03 10.81
C ILE A 26 -1.94 -3.63 10.16
N ALA A 27 -0.87 -3.48 10.94
CA ALA A 27 0.46 -3.16 10.43
C ALA A 27 0.97 -4.22 9.43
N ARG A 28 0.79 -5.52 9.72
CA ARG A 28 1.12 -6.62 8.79
C ARG A 28 0.36 -6.49 7.47
N TYR A 29 -0.95 -6.26 7.53
CA TYR A 29 -1.78 -6.17 6.33
C TYR A 29 -1.46 -4.90 5.52
N VAL A 30 -1.26 -3.76 6.18
CA VAL A 30 -0.89 -2.52 5.51
C VAL A 30 0.48 -2.64 4.83
N ALA A 31 1.46 -3.24 5.49
CA ALA A 31 2.79 -3.46 4.92
C ALA A 31 2.76 -4.29 3.63
N LYS A 32 1.82 -5.26 3.53
CA LYS A 32 1.69 -6.14 2.35
C LYS A 32 1.26 -5.43 1.06
N TYR A 33 0.67 -4.24 1.14
CA TYR A 33 0.30 -3.47 -0.05
C TYR A 33 0.91 -2.07 -0.09
N THR A 34 1.87 -1.79 0.79
CA THR A 34 2.62 -0.52 0.83
C THR A 34 4.12 -0.78 0.72
N ILE A 35 4.82 -0.84 1.85
CA ILE A 35 6.29 -0.91 1.87
C ILE A 35 6.86 -2.23 1.31
N ASN A 36 6.21 -3.37 1.57
CA ASN A 36 6.76 -4.64 1.13
C ASN A 36 6.78 -4.79 -0.40
N PRO A 37 5.67 -4.52 -1.15
CA PRO A 37 5.76 -4.51 -2.60
C PRO A 37 6.66 -3.40 -3.15
N ALA A 38 6.82 -2.26 -2.47
CA ALA A 38 7.77 -1.23 -2.88
C ALA A 38 9.21 -1.74 -2.83
N LYS A 39 9.58 -2.49 -1.79
CA LYS A 39 10.88 -3.16 -1.68
C LYS A 39 11.11 -4.19 -2.79
N VAL A 40 10.13 -5.08 -3.02
CA VAL A 40 10.21 -6.07 -4.10
C VAL A 40 10.36 -5.42 -5.47
N ALA A 41 9.70 -4.30 -5.69
CA ALA A 41 9.79 -3.54 -6.94
C ALA A 41 11.01 -2.62 -7.02
N GLY A 42 11.83 -2.49 -5.96
CA GLY A 42 12.99 -1.62 -5.92
C GLY A 42 12.67 -0.12 -6.00
N ILE A 43 11.54 0.28 -5.42
CA ILE A 43 11.04 1.67 -5.44
C ILE A 43 10.83 2.24 -4.04
N ASP A 44 11.23 1.51 -3.02
CA ASP A 44 10.99 1.87 -1.62
C ASP A 44 11.80 3.08 -1.14
N ASP A 45 12.82 3.50 -1.87
CA ASP A 45 13.50 4.78 -1.66
C ASP A 45 12.58 5.99 -1.93
N TYR A 46 11.53 5.80 -2.74
CA TYR A 46 10.65 6.89 -3.19
C TYR A 46 9.23 6.80 -2.65
N VAL A 47 8.74 5.59 -2.38
CA VAL A 47 7.33 5.33 -2.00
C VAL A 47 7.23 4.19 -0.99
N GLY A 48 6.02 3.90 -0.52
CA GLY A 48 5.69 2.72 0.29
C GLY A 48 5.67 2.97 1.80
N SER A 49 6.23 4.08 2.29
CA SER A 49 6.19 4.45 3.71
C SER A 49 6.13 5.96 3.91
N LEU A 50 5.67 6.39 5.08
CA LEU A 50 5.63 7.80 5.49
C LEU A 50 6.95 8.18 6.14
N GLU A 51 7.96 8.43 5.32
CA GLU A 51 9.31 8.80 5.74
C GLU A 51 9.75 10.07 5.03
N SER A 52 10.59 10.87 5.69
CA SER A 52 11.13 12.08 5.09
C SER A 52 11.94 11.76 3.83
N GLY A 53 11.71 12.51 2.76
CA GLY A 53 12.35 12.32 1.45
C GLY A 53 11.54 11.48 0.46
N LYS A 54 10.53 10.72 0.92
CA LYS A 54 9.64 9.96 0.03
C LYS A 54 8.45 10.79 -0.44
N MET A 55 7.78 10.32 -1.47
CA MET A 55 6.54 10.94 -1.95
C MET A 55 5.49 10.96 -0.85
N ALA A 56 4.86 12.11 -0.69
CA ALA A 56 3.76 12.28 0.26
C ALA A 56 2.45 11.70 -0.32
N ASP A 57 2.42 10.37 -0.43
CA ASP A 57 1.26 9.57 -0.82
C ASP A 57 0.57 9.09 0.45
N ILE A 58 -0.51 9.76 0.84
CA ILE A 58 -1.12 9.59 2.16
C ILE A 58 -2.62 9.35 2.00
N VAL A 59 -3.15 8.40 2.74
CA VAL A 59 -4.59 8.16 2.85
C VAL A 59 -5.02 8.39 4.28
N LEU A 60 -6.03 9.24 4.45
CA LEU A 60 -6.63 9.54 5.75
C LEU A 60 -8.02 8.91 5.82
N TRP A 61 -8.27 8.18 6.90
CA TRP A 61 -9.57 7.60 7.23
C TRP A 61 -10.09 8.11 8.57
N GLU A 62 -11.39 8.19 8.70
CA GLU A 62 -12.00 8.12 10.02
C GLU A 62 -11.82 6.68 10.55
N PRO A 63 -11.57 6.47 11.84
CA PRO A 63 -11.29 5.13 12.39
C PRO A 63 -12.36 4.10 12.04
N GLU A 64 -13.63 4.47 12.05
CA GLU A 64 -14.77 3.60 11.76
C GLU A 64 -14.81 3.12 10.31
N PHE A 65 -14.18 3.88 9.41
CA PHE A 65 -14.13 3.61 7.96
C PHE A 65 -12.74 3.19 7.48
N PHE A 66 -11.86 2.81 8.41
CA PHE A 66 -10.50 2.41 8.07
C PHE A 66 -10.45 1.32 6.99
N GLY A 67 -9.72 1.60 5.92
CA GLY A 67 -9.57 0.68 4.79
C GLY A 67 -10.80 0.54 3.88
N ILE A 68 -11.90 1.26 4.15
CA ILE A 68 -13.15 1.17 3.40
C ILE A 68 -13.42 2.46 2.64
N LYS A 69 -13.53 3.57 3.35
CA LYS A 69 -13.88 4.87 2.81
C LYS A 69 -12.86 5.92 3.22
N PRO A 70 -11.96 6.33 2.33
CA PRO A 70 -11.01 7.38 2.67
C PRO A 70 -11.69 8.74 2.78
N LYS A 71 -11.31 9.54 3.76
CA LYS A 71 -11.72 10.94 3.88
C LYS A 71 -10.91 11.81 2.93
N TYR A 72 -9.61 11.59 2.87
CA TYR A 72 -8.69 12.25 1.95
C TYR A 72 -7.73 11.24 1.34
N VAL A 73 -7.42 11.43 0.05
CA VAL A 73 -6.29 10.79 -0.61
C VAL A 73 -5.39 11.91 -1.11
N ILE A 74 -4.17 11.91 -0.61
CA ILE A 74 -3.12 12.86 -0.95
C ILE A 74 -2.10 12.13 -1.80
N LYS A 75 -1.79 12.67 -2.97
CA LYS A 75 -0.80 12.14 -3.90
C LYS A 75 0.30 13.17 -4.13
N GLY A 76 1.54 12.82 -3.78
CA GLY A 76 2.66 13.76 -3.92
C GLY A 76 2.46 15.08 -3.15
N GLY A 77 1.74 15.06 -2.04
CA GLY A 77 1.40 16.24 -1.24
C GLY A 77 0.15 17.01 -1.68
N PHE A 78 -0.51 16.57 -2.77
CA PHE A 78 -1.70 17.24 -3.30
C PHE A 78 -2.96 16.38 -3.05
N PRO A 79 -4.08 16.95 -2.53
CA PRO A 79 -5.32 16.21 -2.34
C PRO A 79 -5.97 15.90 -3.69
N VAL A 80 -6.03 14.60 -4.04
CA VAL A 80 -6.61 14.12 -5.31
C VAL A 80 -8.02 13.57 -5.13
N HIS A 81 -8.39 13.28 -3.89
CA HIS A 81 -9.73 12.83 -3.51
C HIS A 81 -10.08 13.35 -2.13
N SER A 82 -11.27 13.89 -1.98
CA SER A 82 -11.80 14.32 -0.69
C SER A 82 -13.32 14.22 -0.65
N GLU A 83 -13.86 14.17 0.56
CA GLU A 83 -15.27 14.43 0.77
C GLU A 83 -15.52 15.92 0.54
N MET A 84 -16.51 16.22 -0.26
CA MET A 84 -16.93 17.60 -0.52
C MET A 84 -18.43 17.69 -0.35
N GLY A 85 -18.87 18.68 0.40
CA GLY A 85 -20.27 19.14 0.38
C GLY A 85 -20.60 19.73 -0.98
N GLU A 86 -21.89 19.89 -1.26
CA GLU A 86 -22.34 20.56 -2.46
C GLU A 86 -22.00 22.06 -2.39
N ALA A 87 -21.42 22.59 -3.46
CA ALA A 87 -20.93 23.98 -3.49
C ALA A 87 -22.06 25.04 -3.27
N ASN A 88 -23.30 24.67 -3.50
CA ASN A 88 -24.48 25.54 -3.35
C ASN A 88 -25.30 25.24 -2.09
N GLY A 89 -24.82 24.42 -1.20
CA GLY A 89 -25.46 24.10 0.07
C GLY A 89 -25.48 25.26 1.04
N SER A 90 -26.18 26.32 0.70
CA SER A 90 -26.36 27.47 1.54
C SER A 90 -27.53 27.36 2.52
N LEU A 91 -28.32 26.32 2.43
CA LEU A 91 -29.48 26.05 3.27
C LEU A 91 -29.23 24.84 4.17
N MET A 92 -29.85 24.80 5.33
CA MET A 92 -29.74 23.74 6.34
C MET A 92 -30.36 22.42 5.90
N THR A 93 -30.10 22.01 4.69
CA THR A 93 -30.43 20.66 4.18
C THR A 93 -29.24 19.74 4.42
N CYS A 94 -29.49 18.56 4.96
CA CYS A 94 -28.47 17.51 5.03
C CYS A 94 -28.06 17.17 3.62
N GLU A 95 -26.94 17.70 3.19
CA GLU A 95 -26.41 17.42 1.88
C GLU A 95 -25.68 16.10 1.88
N PRO A 96 -25.85 15.26 0.85
CA PRO A 96 -25.02 14.11 0.71
C PRO A 96 -23.56 14.56 0.53
N VAL A 97 -22.69 14.05 1.38
CA VAL A 97 -21.25 14.23 1.20
C VAL A 97 -20.87 13.52 -0.07
N MET A 98 -20.52 14.28 -1.10
CA MET A 98 -20.06 13.71 -2.37
C MET A 98 -18.54 13.62 -2.37
N GLN A 99 -18.05 12.45 -2.75
CA GLN A 99 -16.63 12.23 -2.96
C GLN A 99 -16.26 12.68 -4.36
N ARG A 100 -15.34 13.63 -4.46
CA ARG A 100 -14.75 14.01 -5.74
C ARG A 100 -13.47 13.27 -5.97
N SER A 101 -13.50 12.37 -6.93
CA SER A 101 -12.33 11.72 -7.50
C SER A 101 -11.74 12.55 -8.65
N ARG A 102 -10.49 12.31 -9.00
CA ARG A 102 -9.79 12.87 -10.18
C ARG A 102 -9.37 14.34 -10.08
N MET A 103 -9.28 14.94 -8.91
CA MET A 103 -8.75 16.30 -8.79
C MET A 103 -7.31 16.41 -9.31
N GLY A 104 -6.50 15.35 -9.19
CA GLY A 104 -5.14 15.28 -9.72
C GLY A 104 -5.02 14.88 -11.19
N ALA A 105 -6.14 14.69 -11.91
CA ALA A 105 -6.12 14.20 -13.30
C ALA A 105 -6.25 15.32 -14.35
N VAL A 106 -6.20 16.59 -13.95
CA VAL A 106 -6.41 17.73 -14.83
C VAL A 106 -5.10 18.47 -15.12
N GLY A 107 -4.96 18.91 -16.37
CA GLY A 107 -3.80 19.71 -16.81
C GLY A 107 -2.46 19.03 -16.50
N LYS A 108 -1.51 19.80 -15.99
CA LYS A 108 -0.18 19.31 -15.61
C LYS A 108 -0.13 18.54 -14.29
N ALA A 109 -1.21 18.55 -13.51
CA ALA A 109 -1.24 17.87 -12.21
C ALA A 109 -0.95 16.37 -12.33
N LYS A 110 -1.54 15.69 -13.31
CA LYS A 110 -1.32 14.26 -13.55
C LYS A 110 0.15 13.87 -13.70
N HIS A 111 0.94 14.73 -14.37
CA HIS A 111 2.37 14.50 -14.57
C HIS A 111 3.18 14.86 -13.34
N ALA A 112 2.86 15.97 -12.68
CA ALA A 112 3.53 16.41 -11.47
C ALA A 112 3.34 15.44 -10.28
N LEU A 113 2.20 14.72 -10.24
CA LEU A 113 1.83 13.79 -9.16
C LEU A 113 2.21 12.34 -9.46
N SER A 114 2.74 12.04 -10.63
CA SER A 114 3.15 10.69 -11.03
C SER A 114 4.67 10.55 -11.13
N THR A 115 5.12 9.32 -11.01
CA THR A 115 6.51 8.93 -11.21
C THR A 115 6.53 7.69 -12.10
N THR A 116 7.36 7.72 -13.13
CA THR A 116 7.65 6.56 -13.98
C THR A 116 8.92 5.91 -13.50
N PHE A 117 8.86 4.64 -13.16
CA PHE A 117 10.01 3.87 -12.74
C PHE A 117 10.57 3.10 -13.94
N VAL A 118 11.89 3.14 -14.08
CA VAL A 118 12.61 2.51 -15.19
C VAL A 118 13.83 1.75 -14.67
N SER A 119 14.45 0.90 -15.47
CA SER A 119 15.72 0.30 -15.09
C SER A 119 16.82 1.36 -14.97
N GLU A 120 17.84 1.08 -14.18
CA GLU A 120 18.99 1.98 -14.00
C GLU A 120 19.65 2.30 -15.36
N ALA A 121 19.87 1.29 -16.19
CA ALA A 121 20.42 1.49 -17.54
C ALA A 121 19.56 2.39 -18.44
N ALA A 122 18.22 2.28 -18.34
CA ALA A 122 17.32 3.16 -19.10
C ALA A 122 17.34 4.59 -18.55
N TYR A 123 17.47 4.73 -17.22
CA TYR A 123 17.59 6.03 -16.58
C TYR A 123 18.89 6.75 -16.98
N GLU A 124 20.03 6.03 -16.98
CA GLU A 124 21.33 6.55 -17.40
C GLU A 124 21.36 6.95 -18.89
N ASN A 125 20.59 6.25 -19.73
CA ASN A 125 20.43 6.57 -21.15
C ASN A 125 19.32 7.60 -21.43
N ASP A 126 18.82 8.29 -20.40
CA ASP A 126 17.86 9.39 -20.54
C ASP A 126 16.56 9.02 -21.28
N ILE A 127 16.06 7.80 -21.05
CA ILE A 127 14.82 7.28 -21.68
C ILE A 127 13.62 8.23 -21.49
N GLY A 128 13.60 8.99 -20.42
CA GLY A 128 12.55 9.97 -20.14
C GLY A 128 12.41 11.02 -21.23
N ASN A 129 13.51 11.58 -21.67
CA ASN A 129 13.55 12.57 -22.77
C ASN A 129 13.31 11.90 -24.12
N GLU A 130 13.89 10.71 -24.36
CA GLU A 130 13.70 9.96 -25.60
C GLU A 130 12.22 9.67 -25.86
N LEU A 131 11.48 9.29 -24.82
CA LEU A 131 10.05 9.01 -24.91
C LEU A 131 9.15 10.24 -24.69
N GLY A 132 9.71 11.41 -24.42
CA GLY A 132 8.95 12.63 -24.13
C GLY A 132 8.07 12.53 -22.88
N LEU A 133 8.54 11.86 -21.84
CA LEU A 133 7.78 11.69 -20.59
C LEU A 133 7.73 13.01 -19.81
N GLU A 134 6.55 13.48 -19.48
CA GLU A 134 6.34 14.66 -18.64
C GLU A 134 6.33 14.34 -17.12
N SER A 135 6.18 13.06 -16.76
CA SER A 135 6.27 12.60 -15.37
C SER A 135 7.73 12.53 -14.90
N ARG A 136 7.92 12.55 -13.59
CA ARG A 136 9.24 12.29 -13.02
C ARG A 136 9.68 10.87 -13.38
N VAL A 137 10.93 10.73 -13.82
CA VAL A 137 11.54 9.42 -14.06
C VAL A 137 12.49 9.09 -12.92
N ARG A 138 12.45 7.87 -12.43
CA ARG A 138 13.31 7.36 -11.34
C ARG A 138 13.79 5.95 -11.67
N PRO A 139 15.05 5.62 -11.33
CA PRO A 139 15.53 4.26 -11.49
C PRO A 139 14.95 3.35 -10.40
N VAL A 140 14.76 2.08 -10.72
CA VAL A 140 14.54 1.02 -9.74
C VAL A 140 15.89 0.51 -9.25
N THR A 141 15.99 0.24 -7.94
CA THR A 141 17.21 -0.24 -7.30
C THR A 141 16.90 -1.44 -6.40
N GLY A 142 17.91 -2.28 -6.14
CA GLY A 142 17.80 -3.32 -5.13
C GLY A 142 16.72 -4.38 -5.37
N THR A 143 16.39 -4.68 -6.64
CA THR A 143 15.36 -5.68 -6.98
C THR A 143 15.87 -7.13 -6.91
N ARG A 144 17.18 -7.31 -6.74
CA ARG A 144 17.80 -8.63 -6.61
C ARG A 144 18.10 -8.91 -5.14
N ASP A 145 18.07 -10.16 -4.78
CA ASP A 145 18.40 -10.63 -3.43
C ASP A 145 17.45 -10.14 -2.32
N VAL A 146 16.25 -9.71 -2.69
CA VAL A 146 15.20 -9.34 -1.74
C VAL A 146 14.58 -10.61 -1.15
N GLY A 147 14.70 -10.75 0.17
CA GLY A 147 14.22 -11.90 0.92
C GLY A 147 13.13 -11.57 1.94
N LYS A 148 12.67 -12.60 2.64
CA LYS A 148 11.65 -12.47 3.69
C LYS A 148 12.10 -11.52 4.81
N SER A 149 13.39 -11.52 5.15
CA SER A 149 13.99 -10.67 6.19
C SER A 149 13.94 -9.18 5.89
N ASP A 150 13.83 -8.81 4.61
CA ASP A 150 13.75 -7.40 4.20
C ASP A 150 12.34 -6.84 4.34
N MET A 151 11.35 -7.71 4.48
CA MET A 151 9.94 -7.31 4.57
C MET A 151 9.61 -6.80 5.96
N ARG A 152 8.93 -5.66 6.06
CA ARG A 152 8.43 -5.10 7.32
C ARG A 152 7.21 -5.88 7.81
N HIS A 153 7.13 -6.09 9.13
CA HIS A 153 6.03 -6.82 9.79
C HIS A 153 5.78 -8.21 9.19
N ASN A 154 6.85 -8.93 8.81
CA ASN A 154 6.79 -10.24 8.18
C ASN A 154 7.37 -11.38 9.07
N ASP A 155 7.51 -11.13 10.35
CA ASP A 155 8.00 -12.03 11.39
C ASP A 155 7.18 -13.32 11.57
N HIS A 156 6.01 -13.36 10.96
CA HIS A 156 5.06 -14.47 11.00
C HIS A 156 5.09 -15.36 9.74
N ALA A 157 5.88 -14.98 8.74
CA ALA A 157 5.97 -15.78 7.53
C ALA A 157 6.73 -17.08 7.83
N PRO A 158 6.21 -18.24 7.41
CA PRO A 158 6.89 -19.51 7.61
C PRO A 158 8.25 -19.50 6.91
N ASP A 159 9.21 -20.22 7.48
CA ASP A 159 10.55 -20.32 6.91
C ASP A 159 10.55 -21.20 5.66
N ASP A 160 9.76 -22.27 5.69
CA ASP A 160 9.65 -23.22 4.58
C ASP A 160 8.20 -23.54 4.24
N ILE A 161 7.91 -23.59 2.95
CA ILE A 161 6.64 -24.10 2.42
C ILE A 161 6.97 -25.09 1.32
N ASP A 162 6.74 -26.36 1.58
CA ASP A 162 6.90 -27.46 0.63
C ASP A 162 5.54 -27.89 0.07
N ILE A 163 5.46 -27.97 -1.24
CA ILE A 163 4.24 -28.40 -1.95
C ILE A 163 4.61 -29.55 -2.87
N ASP A 164 4.08 -30.74 -2.58
CA ASP A 164 4.26 -31.90 -3.45
C ASP A 164 3.47 -31.67 -4.76
N PRO A 165 4.16 -31.66 -5.91
CA PRO A 165 3.50 -31.38 -7.19
C PRO A 165 2.60 -32.50 -7.71
N GLN A 166 2.65 -33.69 -7.11
CA GLN A 166 1.85 -34.86 -7.51
C GLN A 166 0.63 -35.06 -6.61
N THR A 167 0.82 -34.91 -5.31
CA THR A 167 -0.24 -35.14 -4.31
C THR A 167 -0.93 -33.83 -3.89
N PHE A 168 -0.32 -32.67 -4.17
CA PHE A 168 -0.72 -31.35 -3.70
C PHE A 168 -0.74 -31.21 -2.17
N GLU A 169 -0.04 -32.10 -1.48
CA GLU A 169 0.17 -31.94 -0.05
C GLU A 169 1.02 -30.71 0.23
N VAL A 170 0.56 -29.92 1.21
CA VAL A 170 1.27 -28.71 1.65
C VAL A 170 1.84 -28.95 3.04
N LYS A 171 3.14 -28.73 3.20
CA LYS A 171 3.82 -28.70 4.49
C LYS A 171 4.34 -27.28 4.74
N VAL A 172 4.15 -26.82 5.95
CA VAL A 172 4.63 -25.52 6.43
C VAL A 172 5.56 -25.78 7.60
N ASP A 173 6.82 -25.42 7.46
CA ASP A 173 7.89 -25.69 8.45
C ASP A 173 7.94 -27.18 8.86
N GLY A 174 7.69 -28.08 7.89
CA GLY A 174 7.66 -29.52 8.06
C GLY A 174 6.34 -30.11 8.58
N GLU A 175 5.37 -29.29 8.97
CA GLU A 175 4.05 -29.73 9.40
C GLU A 175 3.05 -29.77 8.23
N HIS A 176 2.32 -30.89 8.12
CA HIS A 176 1.29 -31.03 7.08
C HIS A 176 0.07 -30.12 7.39
N VAL A 177 -0.29 -29.30 6.43
CA VAL A 177 -1.44 -28.36 6.55
C VAL A 177 -2.62 -28.92 5.75
N THR A 178 -3.75 -29.10 6.45
CA THR A 178 -5.01 -29.50 5.83
C THR A 178 -6.02 -28.34 5.92
N CYS A 179 -6.87 -28.21 4.91
CA CYS A 179 -8.04 -27.35 5.02
C CYS A 179 -9.10 -28.05 5.87
N GLU A 180 -9.52 -27.41 6.97
CA GLU A 180 -10.73 -27.79 7.70
C GLU A 180 -11.99 -27.21 7.04
#